data_ac8133c1df682578bf83dceef2531360
#
_entry.id   ac8133c1df682578bf83dceef2531360
#
_cell.length_a   1.000
_cell.length_b   1.000
_cell.length_c   1.000
_cell.angle_alpha   90.00
_cell.angle_beta   90.00
_cell.angle_gamma   90.00
#
_symmetry.space_group_name_H-M   'P 1'
#
loop_
_entity.id
_entity.type
_entity.pdbx_description
1 polymer ?
#
loop_
_entity_poly.entity_id
_entity_poly.type
_entity_poly.pdbx_seq_one_letter_code
_entity_poly.pdbx_strand_id
1 'polypeptide(L)'
;MARIVVTGASGFIGRHLCNGLEKAGHTVIKMSRHIASVGHVDRVYHLACPSTTHAISSDPTGIMDIILDGTRDAMEIYPPALFINASSKGVFDLDSTPQGCYNVAKRAMETYLEFSDIKHKNYRIPSVYGPDMHDDMFVKRCVDGNATQPTEPDRTHYIAHIDEVVEALIELREIEVEEITLGEIYEHFTTGRRGLHR
;
A
#
# COMPACT_ATOMS: atom_id res chain seq x y z
N MET A 1 -21.09 -12.41 4.74
CA MET A 1 -20.95 -11.92 3.36
C MET A 1 -21.11 -10.41 3.41
N ALA A 2 -20.15 -9.65 2.92
CA ALA A 2 -20.16 -8.18 2.90
C ALA A 2 -20.03 -7.67 1.46
N ARG A 3 -20.56 -6.47 1.20
CA ARG A 3 -20.40 -5.75 -0.07
C ARG A 3 -19.27 -4.74 0.09
N ILE A 4 -18.18 -4.91 -0.66
CA ILE A 4 -16.90 -4.25 -0.45
C ILE A 4 -16.46 -3.51 -1.72
N VAL A 5 -16.09 -2.25 -1.57
CA VAL A 5 -15.40 -1.48 -2.61
C VAL A 5 -13.89 -1.58 -2.41
N VAL A 6 -13.16 -1.81 -3.50
CA VAL A 6 -11.70 -1.71 -3.52
C VAL A 6 -11.31 -0.68 -4.58
N THR A 7 -10.83 0.48 -4.17
CA THR A 7 -10.21 1.45 -5.08
C THR A 7 -8.76 1.04 -5.33
N GLY A 8 -8.21 1.35 -6.51
CA GLY A 8 -6.89 0.82 -6.88
C GLY A 8 -6.87 -0.69 -7.12
N ALA A 9 -8.02 -1.28 -7.46
CA ALA A 9 -8.20 -2.72 -7.65
C ALA A 9 -7.31 -3.34 -8.76
N SER A 10 -6.83 -2.55 -9.71
CA SER A 10 -5.90 -2.98 -10.77
C SER A 10 -4.42 -2.93 -10.35
N GLY A 11 -4.10 -2.31 -9.21
CA GLY A 11 -2.75 -2.24 -8.67
C GLY A 11 -2.26 -3.57 -8.10
N PHE A 12 -0.98 -3.63 -7.73
CA PHE A 12 -0.35 -4.84 -7.20
C PHE A 12 -1.12 -5.41 -5.99
N ILE A 13 -1.24 -4.65 -4.90
CA ILE A 13 -1.97 -5.10 -3.70
C ILE A 13 -3.47 -5.28 -4.01
N GLY A 14 -4.05 -4.37 -4.79
CA GLY A 14 -5.48 -4.38 -5.11
C GLY A 14 -5.95 -5.66 -5.80
N ARG A 15 -5.18 -6.19 -6.77
CA ARG A 15 -5.50 -7.44 -7.46
C ARG A 15 -5.52 -8.63 -6.50
N HIS A 16 -4.49 -8.76 -5.68
CA HIS A 16 -4.38 -9.84 -4.70
C HIS A 16 -5.49 -9.74 -3.64
N LEU A 17 -5.76 -8.53 -3.12
CA LEU A 17 -6.82 -8.30 -2.15
C LEU A 17 -8.20 -8.64 -2.72
N CYS A 18 -8.52 -8.19 -3.94
CA CYS A 18 -9.80 -8.52 -4.58
C CYS A 18 -9.99 -10.03 -4.68
N ASN A 19 -8.97 -10.75 -5.14
CA ASN A 19 -9.02 -12.22 -5.25
C ASN A 19 -9.22 -12.89 -3.87
N GLY A 20 -8.53 -12.41 -2.84
CA GLY A 20 -8.67 -12.92 -1.47
C GLY A 20 -10.07 -12.68 -0.90
N LEU A 21 -10.62 -11.47 -1.05
CA LEU A 21 -11.96 -11.11 -0.59
C LEU A 21 -13.06 -11.93 -1.32
N GLU A 22 -12.92 -12.14 -2.62
CA GLU A 22 -13.85 -12.96 -3.42
C GLU A 22 -13.80 -14.43 -2.95
N LYS A 23 -12.60 -14.98 -2.71
CA LYS A 23 -12.44 -16.34 -2.14
C LYS A 23 -13.03 -16.48 -0.74
N ALA A 24 -12.98 -15.41 0.06
CA ALA A 24 -13.61 -15.34 1.38
C ALA A 24 -15.15 -15.18 1.32
N GLY A 25 -15.75 -15.15 0.13
CA GLY A 25 -17.20 -15.09 -0.08
C GLY A 25 -17.81 -13.69 -0.01
N HIS A 26 -17.01 -12.63 -0.16
CA HIS A 26 -17.50 -11.26 -0.22
C HIS A 26 -17.89 -10.86 -1.65
N THR A 27 -18.80 -9.88 -1.78
CA THR A 27 -19.09 -9.23 -3.06
C THR A 27 -18.14 -8.05 -3.23
N VAL A 28 -17.23 -8.11 -4.21
CA VAL A 28 -16.19 -7.09 -4.43
C VAL A 28 -16.53 -6.22 -5.63
N ILE A 29 -16.53 -4.90 -5.42
CA ILE A 29 -16.67 -3.88 -6.45
C ILE A 29 -15.29 -3.28 -6.71
N LYS A 30 -14.74 -3.60 -7.88
CA LYS A 30 -13.37 -3.22 -8.28
C LYS A 30 -13.38 -1.86 -8.95
N MET A 31 -12.69 -0.88 -8.37
CA MET A 31 -12.54 0.47 -8.94
C MET A 31 -11.06 0.76 -9.22
N SER A 32 -10.72 1.07 -10.47
CA SER A 32 -9.34 1.28 -10.90
C SER A 32 -8.95 2.74 -11.04
N ARG A 33 -9.76 3.57 -11.71
CA ARG A 33 -9.41 4.95 -12.08
C ARG A 33 -10.39 6.01 -11.60
N HIS A 34 -11.63 5.65 -11.41
CA HIS A 34 -12.68 6.58 -10.98
C HIS A 34 -13.37 6.02 -9.75
N ILE A 35 -13.64 6.92 -8.80
CA ILE A 35 -14.47 6.61 -7.64
C ILE A 35 -15.89 7.00 -8.02
N ALA A 36 -16.82 6.06 -7.93
CA ALA A 36 -18.22 6.29 -8.26
C ALA A 36 -19.12 5.71 -7.17
N SER A 37 -20.25 6.36 -6.91
CA SER A 37 -21.23 5.83 -5.98
C SER A 37 -21.86 4.56 -6.57
N VAL A 38 -21.85 3.50 -5.75
CA VAL A 38 -22.45 2.19 -6.10
C VAL A 38 -23.54 1.80 -5.10
N GLY A 39 -24.08 2.77 -4.38
CA GLY A 39 -25.03 2.57 -3.29
C GLY A 39 -24.37 2.07 -2.00
N HIS A 40 -25.16 1.47 -1.11
CA HIS A 40 -24.64 1.01 0.19
C HIS A 40 -23.53 -0.02 0.05
N VAL A 41 -22.44 0.17 0.79
CA VAL A 41 -21.33 -0.77 0.95
C VAL A 41 -20.96 -0.92 2.42
N ASP A 42 -20.48 -2.09 2.82
CA ASP A 42 -20.09 -2.38 4.19
C ASP A 42 -18.67 -1.91 4.50
N ARG A 43 -17.78 -1.97 3.49
CA ARG A 43 -16.35 -1.61 3.62
C ARG A 43 -15.84 -0.96 2.35
N VAL A 44 -14.89 -0.04 2.52
CA VAL A 44 -14.07 0.53 1.45
C VAL A 44 -12.60 0.26 1.75
N TYR A 45 -11.91 -0.44 0.87
CA TYR A 45 -10.44 -0.50 0.88
C TYR A 45 -9.92 0.55 -0.09
N HIS A 46 -9.38 1.63 0.44
CA HIS A 46 -8.83 2.72 -0.35
C HIS A 46 -7.34 2.50 -0.61
N LEU A 47 -7.03 1.83 -1.74
CA LEU A 47 -5.66 1.54 -2.19
C LEU A 47 -5.24 2.40 -3.40
N ALA A 48 -6.14 3.23 -3.93
CA ALA A 48 -5.89 4.04 -5.11
C ALA A 48 -4.88 5.16 -4.80
N CYS A 49 -3.63 4.90 -5.15
CA CYS A 49 -2.56 5.88 -5.03
C CYS A 49 -1.39 5.44 -5.94
N PRO A 50 -0.82 6.32 -6.75
CA PRO A 50 0.47 6.07 -7.37
C PRO A 50 1.53 5.94 -6.26
N SER A 51 2.25 4.82 -6.23
CA SER A 51 3.19 4.50 -5.16
C SER A 51 4.53 3.96 -5.67
N THR A 52 4.75 3.99 -6.99
CA THR A 52 6.03 3.60 -7.56
C THR A 52 7.06 4.72 -7.36
N THR A 53 8.32 4.36 -7.16
CA THR A 53 9.42 5.32 -6.98
C THR A 53 9.49 6.29 -8.16
N HIS A 54 9.28 5.79 -9.38
CA HIS A 54 9.27 6.61 -10.58
C HIS A 54 8.16 7.66 -10.55
N ALA A 55 6.93 7.27 -10.25
CA ALA A 55 5.80 8.20 -10.20
C ALA A 55 6.03 9.30 -9.15
N ILE A 56 6.44 8.91 -7.94
CA ILE A 56 6.69 9.83 -6.82
C ILE A 56 7.81 10.83 -7.17
N SER A 57 8.89 10.36 -7.81
CA SER A 57 10.02 11.24 -8.18
C SER A 57 9.71 12.15 -9.36
N SER A 58 8.81 11.75 -10.27
CA SER A 58 8.48 12.52 -11.47
C SER A 58 7.54 13.70 -11.17
N ASP A 59 6.61 13.56 -10.24
CA ASP A 59 5.65 14.59 -9.88
C ASP A 59 5.23 14.50 -8.40
N PRO A 60 6.10 14.89 -7.46
CA PRO A 60 5.83 14.77 -6.03
C PRO A 60 4.58 15.53 -5.56
N THR A 61 4.36 16.73 -6.09
CA THR A 61 3.20 17.57 -5.71
C THR A 61 1.90 17.02 -6.29
N GLY A 62 1.89 16.60 -7.54
CA GLY A 62 0.71 15.96 -8.13
C GLY A 62 0.34 14.65 -7.43
N ILE A 63 1.33 13.90 -6.93
CA ILE A 63 1.07 12.72 -6.08
C ILE A 63 0.42 13.12 -4.76
N MET A 64 0.85 14.21 -4.12
CA MET A 64 0.19 14.72 -2.90
C MET A 64 -1.28 15.05 -3.18
N ASP A 65 -1.57 15.80 -4.24
CA ASP A 65 -2.94 16.16 -4.63
C ASP A 65 -3.79 14.91 -4.86
N ILE A 66 -3.29 13.92 -5.59
CA ILE A 66 -3.98 12.65 -5.83
C ILE A 66 -4.29 11.92 -4.51
N ILE A 67 -3.36 11.89 -3.55
CA ILE A 67 -3.58 11.25 -2.25
C ILE A 67 -4.64 12.00 -1.45
N LEU A 68 -4.52 13.33 -1.35
CA LEU A 68 -5.39 14.16 -0.53
C LEU A 68 -6.82 14.18 -1.09
N ASP A 69 -6.98 14.54 -2.36
CA ASP A 69 -8.27 14.65 -3.02
C ASP A 69 -8.93 13.28 -3.20
N GLY A 70 -8.18 12.30 -3.70
CA GLY A 70 -8.72 10.95 -3.91
C GLY A 70 -9.19 10.28 -2.62
N THR A 71 -8.53 10.53 -1.48
CA THR A 71 -8.98 9.99 -0.19
C THR A 71 -10.23 10.71 0.28
N ARG A 72 -10.29 12.06 0.19
CA ARG A 72 -11.50 12.83 0.54
C ARG A 72 -12.70 12.42 -0.30
N ASP A 73 -12.54 12.34 -1.61
CA ASP A 73 -13.60 11.91 -2.52
C ASP A 73 -14.15 10.53 -2.15
N ALA A 74 -13.26 9.58 -1.83
CA ALA A 74 -13.68 8.25 -1.41
C ALA A 74 -14.47 8.28 -0.08
N MET A 75 -14.07 9.12 0.87
CA MET A 75 -14.76 9.29 2.14
C MET A 75 -16.16 9.91 1.97
N GLU A 76 -16.28 10.92 1.11
CA GLU A 76 -17.57 11.59 0.83
C GLU A 76 -18.56 10.66 0.12
N ILE A 77 -18.08 9.82 -0.79
CA ILE A 77 -18.91 8.89 -1.56
C ILE A 77 -19.42 7.72 -0.71
N TYR A 78 -18.66 7.29 0.31
CA TYR A 78 -18.94 6.08 1.10
C TYR A 78 -18.97 6.32 2.62
N PRO A 79 -19.64 7.37 3.14
CA PRO A 79 -19.52 7.78 4.55
C PRO A 79 -19.97 6.72 5.59
N PRO A 80 -20.96 5.85 5.33
CA PRO A 80 -21.38 4.86 6.34
C PRO A 80 -20.51 3.60 6.39
N ALA A 81 -19.60 3.40 5.44
CA ALA A 81 -18.77 2.21 5.36
C ALA A 81 -17.61 2.26 6.38
N LEU A 82 -17.12 1.08 6.79
CA LEU A 82 -15.80 1.02 7.40
C LEU A 82 -14.74 1.36 6.34
N PHE A 83 -14.06 2.48 6.53
CA PHE A 83 -13.04 2.97 5.62
C PHE A 83 -11.66 2.44 6.01
N ILE A 84 -11.09 1.58 5.16
CA ILE A 84 -9.74 1.01 5.34
C ILE A 84 -8.78 1.79 4.44
N ASN A 85 -7.98 2.64 5.05
CA ASN A 85 -7.03 3.50 4.35
C ASN A 85 -5.67 2.84 4.24
N ALA A 86 -5.14 2.70 3.03
CA ALA A 86 -3.77 2.28 2.80
C ALA A 86 -2.81 3.44 3.04
N SER A 87 -2.27 3.50 4.24
CA SER A 87 -1.18 4.38 4.62
C SER A 87 0.20 3.74 4.33
N SER A 88 1.26 4.25 4.89
CA SER A 88 2.64 3.79 4.65
C SER A 88 3.43 3.69 5.95
N LYS A 89 4.33 2.71 6.07
CA LYS A 89 5.31 2.67 7.16
C LYS A 89 6.22 3.91 7.18
N GLY A 90 6.41 4.56 6.03
CA GLY A 90 7.22 5.79 5.90
C GLY A 90 6.57 7.07 6.44
N VAL A 91 5.36 7.04 7.02
CA VAL A 91 4.67 8.27 7.50
C VAL A 91 5.40 9.04 8.61
N PHE A 92 6.48 8.52 9.12
CA PHE A 92 7.37 9.21 10.07
C PHE A 92 8.64 9.77 9.44
N ASP A 93 8.95 9.39 8.19
CA ASP A 93 10.12 9.87 7.44
C ASP A 93 9.71 11.12 6.64
N LEU A 94 9.64 12.26 7.32
CA LEU A 94 9.11 13.52 6.81
C LEU A 94 10.25 14.45 6.35
N ASP A 95 11.08 13.97 5.45
CA ASP A 95 12.17 14.75 4.86
C ASP A 95 11.74 15.58 3.63
N SER A 96 12.64 16.41 3.11
CA SER A 96 12.39 17.26 1.93
C SER A 96 12.71 16.53 0.61
N THR A 97 12.51 15.23 0.54
CA THR A 97 12.66 14.44 -0.68
C THR A 97 11.32 14.22 -1.37
N PRO A 98 11.28 13.79 -2.64
CA PRO A 98 10.04 13.35 -3.28
C PRO A 98 9.30 12.26 -2.48
N GLN A 99 10.04 11.32 -1.86
CA GLN A 99 9.45 10.30 -0.99
C GLN A 99 8.88 10.91 0.29
N GLY A 100 9.54 11.92 0.87
CA GLY A 100 9.03 12.68 2.01
C GLY A 100 7.71 13.38 1.69
N CYS A 101 7.54 13.96 0.50
CA CYS A 101 6.27 14.54 0.06
C CYS A 101 5.13 13.51 0.07
N TYR A 102 5.39 12.30 -0.46
CA TYR A 102 4.43 11.18 -0.41
C TYR A 102 4.07 10.81 1.05
N ASN A 103 5.09 10.70 1.91
CA ASN A 103 4.91 10.35 3.32
C ASN A 103 4.10 11.41 4.08
N VAL A 104 4.37 12.70 3.83
CA VAL A 104 3.60 13.83 4.38
C VAL A 104 2.13 13.73 3.99
N ALA A 105 1.82 13.48 2.71
CA ALA A 105 0.45 13.34 2.24
C ALA A 105 -0.26 12.15 2.91
N LYS A 106 0.40 11.00 3.02
CA LYS A 106 -0.14 9.82 3.73
C LYS A 106 -0.39 10.12 5.21
N ARG A 107 0.53 10.82 5.89
CA ARG A 107 0.36 11.23 7.28
C ARG A 107 -0.79 12.23 7.45
N ALA A 108 -0.92 13.18 6.54
CA ALA A 108 -2.01 14.14 6.56
C ALA A 108 -3.38 13.46 6.47
N MET A 109 -3.51 12.41 5.63
CA MET A 109 -4.74 11.64 5.52
C MET A 109 -5.04 10.80 6.76
N GLU A 110 -4.04 10.20 7.42
CA GLU A 110 -4.25 9.57 8.72
C GLU A 110 -4.85 10.58 9.71
N THR A 111 -4.22 11.76 9.83
CA THR A 111 -4.68 12.81 10.73
C THR A 111 -6.09 13.30 10.37
N TYR A 112 -6.38 13.49 9.08
CA TYR A 112 -7.71 13.90 8.63
C TYR A 112 -8.79 12.87 9.03
N LEU A 113 -8.51 11.58 8.86
CA LEU A 113 -9.42 10.49 9.25
C LEU A 113 -9.66 10.47 10.78
N GLU A 114 -8.60 10.67 11.59
CA GLU A 114 -8.69 10.70 13.06
C GLU A 114 -9.65 11.79 13.57
N PHE A 115 -9.74 12.93 12.86
CA PHE A 115 -10.63 14.05 13.21
C PHE A 115 -11.94 14.07 12.42
N SER A 116 -12.21 13.04 11.61
CA SER A 116 -13.48 12.86 10.91
C SER A 116 -14.42 11.95 11.70
N ASP A 117 -15.73 12.06 11.44
CA ASP A 117 -16.75 11.15 12.01
C ASP A 117 -16.80 9.78 11.30
N ILE A 118 -15.86 9.49 10.39
CA ILE A 118 -15.84 8.27 9.60
C ILE A 118 -15.19 7.13 10.40
N LYS A 119 -15.90 6.03 10.55
CA LYS A 119 -15.32 4.80 11.11
C LYS A 119 -14.22 4.30 10.18
N HIS A 120 -12.97 4.32 10.64
CA HIS A 120 -11.82 4.00 9.80
C HIS A 120 -10.79 3.10 10.47
N LYS A 121 -9.89 2.56 9.66
CA LYS A 121 -8.65 1.90 10.08
C LYS A 121 -7.52 2.28 9.11
N ASN A 122 -6.41 2.78 9.64
CA ASN A 122 -5.21 3.08 8.87
C ASN A 122 -4.29 1.86 8.86
N TYR A 123 -3.93 1.36 7.67
CA TYR A 123 -2.93 0.33 7.49
C TYR A 123 -1.63 0.96 6.97
N ARG A 124 -0.61 1.02 7.81
CA ARG A 124 0.73 1.46 7.42
C ARG A 124 1.45 0.32 6.71
N ILE A 125 1.22 0.24 5.42
CA ILE A 125 1.72 -0.82 4.56
C ILE A 125 3.24 -0.66 4.42
N PRO A 126 4.03 -1.74 4.61
CA PRO A 126 5.48 -1.74 4.38
C PRO A 126 5.81 -1.82 2.88
N SER A 127 7.06 -2.02 2.53
CA SER A 127 7.43 -2.45 1.17
C SER A 127 6.96 -3.89 0.94
N VAL A 128 6.06 -4.05 -0.02
CA VAL A 128 5.40 -5.35 -0.28
C VAL A 128 6.09 -6.03 -1.45
N TYR A 129 6.45 -7.31 -1.27
CA TYR A 129 7.05 -8.11 -2.32
C TYR A 129 6.22 -9.37 -2.61
N GLY A 130 6.43 -9.98 -3.76
CA GLY A 130 5.76 -11.22 -4.16
C GLY A 130 5.43 -11.25 -5.66
N PRO A 131 4.66 -12.26 -6.12
CA PRO A 131 4.26 -12.37 -7.51
C PRO A 131 3.58 -11.10 -8.04
N ASP A 132 3.89 -10.71 -9.26
CA ASP A 132 3.33 -9.54 -9.96
C ASP A 132 3.71 -8.16 -9.36
N MET A 133 4.74 -8.08 -8.50
CA MET A 133 5.27 -6.79 -8.04
C MET A 133 5.86 -5.97 -9.20
N HIS A 134 5.86 -4.64 -9.05
CA HIS A 134 6.37 -3.73 -10.09
C HIS A 134 7.87 -3.87 -10.34
N ASP A 135 8.30 -3.70 -11.58
CA ASP A 135 9.70 -3.86 -12.01
C ASP A 135 10.66 -2.81 -11.40
N ASP A 136 10.16 -1.63 -11.03
CA ASP A 136 10.95 -0.59 -10.37
C ASP A 136 11.17 -0.81 -8.86
N MET A 137 10.51 -1.79 -8.26
CA MET A 137 10.73 -2.14 -6.85
C MET A 137 12.12 -2.72 -6.63
N PHE A 138 12.77 -2.30 -5.53
CA PHE A 138 14.13 -2.74 -5.22
C PHE A 138 14.24 -4.27 -5.13
N VAL A 139 13.30 -4.92 -4.44
CA VAL A 139 13.24 -6.39 -4.35
C VAL A 139 13.12 -7.04 -5.74
N LYS A 140 12.25 -6.50 -6.61
CA LYS A 140 12.09 -7.04 -7.98
C LYS A 140 13.38 -6.93 -8.76
N ARG A 141 14.06 -5.78 -8.70
CA ARG A 141 15.34 -5.59 -9.37
C ARG A 141 16.43 -6.53 -8.83
N CYS A 142 16.42 -6.84 -7.53
CA CYS A 142 17.32 -7.85 -6.95
C CYS A 142 17.04 -9.25 -7.54
N VAL A 143 15.77 -9.65 -7.59
CA VAL A 143 15.34 -10.94 -8.14
C VAL A 143 15.72 -11.08 -9.62
N ASP A 144 15.55 -10.00 -10.39
CA ASP A 144 15.86 -9.99 -11.84
C ASP A 144 17.36 -9.81 -12.15
N GLY A 145 18.22 -9.63 -11.15
CA GLY A 145 19.63 -9.39 -11.31
C GLY A 145 19.97 -7.99 -11.87
N ASN A 146 19.04 -7.05 -11.80
CA ASN A 146 19.16 -5.68 -12.30
C ASN A 146 19.41 -4.64 -11.19
N ALA A 147 19.48 -5.07 -9.92
CA ALA A 147 19.79 -4.17 -8.82
C ALA A 147 21.30 -3.92 -8.72
N THR A 148 21.64 -2.67 -8.42
CA THR A 148 22.99 -2.33 -7.93
C THR A 148 23.01 -2.44 -6.40
N GLN A 149 24.20 -2.67 -5.85
CA GLN A 149 24.38 -2.64 -4.39
C GLN A 149 23.91 -1.29 -3.83
N PRO A 150 23.12 -1.30 -2.74
CA PRO A 150 22.61 -0.06 -2.17
C PRO A 150 23.74 0.82 -1.63
N THR A 151 23.61 2.13 -1.80
CA THR A 151 24.57 3.12 -1.27
C THR A 151 24.52 3.24 0.25
N GLU A 152 23.39 2.87 0.86
CA GLU A 152 23.14 2.85 2.31
C GLU A 152 22.75 1.43 2.74
N PRO A 153 23.71 0.47 2.75
CA PRO A 153 23.39 -0.94 3.00
C PRO A 153 22.81 -1.19 4.40
N ASP A 154 23.21 -0.39 5.39
CA ASP A 154 22.76 -0.52 6.79
C ASP A 154 21.42 0.17 7.07
N ARG A 155 20.82 0.83 6.07
CA ARG A 155 19.51 1.48 6.21
C ARG A 155 18.43 0.44 6.46
N THR A 156 17.76 0.57 7.60
CA THR A 156 16.64 -0.28 7.99
C THR A 156 15.45 -0.09 7.05
N HIS A 157 14.82 -1.20 6.70
CA HIS A 157 13.63 -1.24 5.86
C HIS A 157 12.61 -2.22 6.45
N TYR A 158 11.34 -1.99 6.18
CA TYR A 158 10.25 -2.89 6.58
C TYR A 158 9.65 -3.52 5.34
N ILE A 159 9.62 -4.85 5.31
CA ILE A 159 9.06 -5.62 4.19
C ILE A 159 8.00 -6.60 4.66
N ALA A 160 7.08 -6.97 3.77
CA ALA A 160 6.15 -8.07 3.98
C ALA A 160 5.82 -8.76 2.65
N HIS A 161 5.58 -10.06 2.68
CA HIS A 161 5.08 -10.77 1.51
C HIS A 161 3.63 -10.36 1.23
N ILE A 162 3.23 -10.36 -0.05
CA ILE A 162 1.90 -9.95 -0.47
C ILE A 162 0.79 -10.76 0.19
N ASP A 163 1.00 -12.05 0.42
CA ASP A 163 0.00 -12.92 1.06
C ASP A 163 -0.26 -12.48 2.50
N GLU A 164 0.77 -12.13 3.26
CA GLU A 164 0.64 -11.59 4.63
C GLU A 164 -0.16 -10.29 4.64
N VAL A 165 0.17 -9.37 3.72
CA VAL A 165 -0.54 -8.09 3.63
C VAL A 165 -2.03 -8.29 3.30
N VAL A 166 -2.33 -9.19 2.36
CA VAL A 166 -3.71 -9.50 1.96
C VAL A 166 -4.49 -10.15 3.09
N GLU A 167 -3.89 -11.14 3.76
CA GLU A 167 -4.52 -11.83 4.89
C GLU A 167 -4.82 -10.86 6.03
N ALA A 168 -3.84 -10.02 6.42
CA ALA A 168 -4.02 -9.01 7.45
C ALA A 168 -5.14 -8.01 7.11
N LEU A 169 -5.24 -7.58 5.85
CA LEU A 169 -6.31 -6.69 5.39
C LEU A 169 -7.68 -7.36 5.45
N ILE A 170 -7.80 -8.63 5.05
CA ILE A 170 -9.07 -9.38 5.08
C ILE A 170 -9.54 -9.60 6.50
N GLU A 171 -8.64 -10.04 7.39
CA GLU A 171 -8.92 -10.33 8.80
C GLU A 171 -9.00 -9.08 9.68
N LEU A 172 -8.63 -7.92 9.14
CA LEU A 172 -8.55 -6.65 9.86
C LEU A 172 -7.59 -6.71 11.08
N ARG A 173 -6.51 -7.48 10.98
CA ARG A 173 -5.42 -7.55 11.96
C ARG A 173 -4.23 -6.66 11.57
N GLU A 174 -3.24 -6.53 12.43
CA GLU A 174 -1.99 -5.87 12.08
C GLU A 174 -1.21 -6.69 11.05
N ILE A 175 -0.45 -5.98 10.18
CA ILE A 175 0.46 -6.61 9.21
C ILE A 175 1.73 -7.02 9.96
N GLU A 176 2.09 -8.29 9.88
CA GLU A 176 3.39 -8.76 10.32
C GLU A 176 4.46 -8.28 9.35
N VAL A 177 5.45 -7.57 9.86
CA VAL A 177 6.51 -6.99 9.05
C VAL A 177 7.86 -7.55 9.45
N GLU A 178 8.71 -7.75 8.49
CA GLU A 178 10.11 -8.06 8.71
C GLU A 178 10.95 -6.78 8.66
N GLU A 179 11.72 -6.54 9.72
CA GLU A 179 12.70 -5.47 9.78
C GLU A 179 14.03 -6.00 9.27
N ILE A 180 14.54 -5.38 8.21
CA ILE A 180 15.71 -5.87 7.48
C ILE A 180 16.48 -4.68 6.90
N THR A 181 17.79 -4.82 6.70
CA THR A 181 18.57 -3.78 6.04
C THR A 181 18.52 -3.90 4.51
N LEU A 182 18.79 -2.80 3.82
CA LEU A 182 18.86 -2.82 2.35
C LEU A 182 19.97 -3.74 1.82
N GLY A 183 21.08 -3.87 2.57
CA GLY A 183 22.16 -4.80 2.25
C GLY A 183 21.70 -6.26 2.32
N GLU A 184 21.00 -6.62 3.40
CA GLU A 184 20.44 -7.96 3.57
C GLU A 184 19.39 -8.29 2.51
N ILE A 185 18.51 -7.35 2.14
CA ILE A 185 17.58 -7.52 1.01
C ILE A 185 18.36 -7.82 -0.27
N TYR A 186 19.38 -7.01 -0.57
CA TYR A 186 20.19 -7.19 -1.76
C TYR A 186 20.85 -8.58 -1.78
N GLU A 187 21.52 -8.99 -0.70
CA GLU A 187 22.17 -10.29 -0.60
C GLU A 187 21.17 -11.44 -0.71
N HIS A 188 20.06 -11.36 0.00
CA HIS A 188 19.04 -12.43 0.02
C HIS A 188 18.49 -12.70 -1.39
N PHE A 189 18.03 -11.65 -2.07
CA PHE A 189 17.33 -11.79 -3.34
C PHE A 189 18.29 -11.94 -4.56
N THR A 190 19.58 -11.55 -4.44
CA THR A 190 20.55 -11.76 -5.52
C THR A 190 21.31 -13.07 -5.41
N THR A 191 21.57 -13.58 -4.19
CA THR A 191 22.38 -14.79 -3.98
C THR A 191 21.57 -16.03 -3.66
N GLY A 192 20.24 -15.89 -3.44
CA GLY A 192 19.37 -17.00 -3.08
C GLY A 192 19.63 -17.56 -1.68
N ARG A 193 20.33 -16.85 -0.79
CA ARG A 193 20.52 -17.26 0.60
C ARG A 193 19.17 -17.27 1.33
N ARG A 194 18.80 -18.43 1.86
CA ARG A 194 17.54 -18.63 2.60
C ARG A 194 17.63 -17.94 3.97
N GLY A 195 16.72 -17.01 4.24
CA GLY A 195 16.61 -16.33 5.53
C GLY A 195 15.26 -15.63 5.74
N LEU A 196 14.60 -15.18 4.70
CA LEU A 196 13.26 -14.61 4.78
C LEU A 196 12.22 -15.73 4.76
N HIS A 197 11.29 -15.71 5.70
CA HIS A 197 10.23 -16.73 5.78
C HIS A 197 9.39 -16.74 4.49
N ARG A 198 9.14 -17.97 3.98
CA ARG A 198 8.22 -18.22 2.86
C ARG A 198 6.81 -18.27 3.39
#